data_cae1c996016dde2cd77570d53c123c17
#
_entry.id   cae1c996016dde2cd77570d53c123c17
#
_cell.length_a   1.000
_cell.length_b   1.000
_cell.length_c   1.000
_cell.angle_alpha   90.00
_cell.angle_beta   90.00
_cell.angle_gamma   90.00
#
_symmetry.space_group_name_H-M   'P 1'
#
loop_
_entity.id
_entity.type
_entity.pdbx_description
1 polymer ?
#
loop_
_entity_poly.entity_id
_entity_poly.type
_entity_poly.pdbx_seq_one_letter_code
_entity_poly.pdbx_strand_id
1 'polypeptide(L)'
;MSRKLTAQQSEELLSILKIRFEKNMKRHEGLDWAKVQEKLEANAEKLWSLNEMDITGGEPDVVGYDEKKGEFIFYDCSVESPKGRRSVCYDHEALEARKEHKPNDSAVNMATEMGIEILTEEEYRLLQELGEFDLKTSRWVQTPERIRKLDGALFCDRRYNTVF
;
A
#
# COMPACT_ATOMS: atom_id res chain seq x y z
N MET A 1 12.31 9.53 -17.06
CA MET A 1 13.03 8.68 -16.11
C MET A 1 12.47 7.26 -16.11
N SER A 2 13.37 6.31 -16.14
CA SER A 2 13.00 4.90 -16.15
C SER A 2 12.63 4.42 -14.75
N ARG A 3 11.43 3.88 -14.57
CA ARG A 3 10.99 3.24 -13.33
C ARG A 3 11.47 1.79 -13.34
N LYS A 4 12.78 1.64 -13.20
CA LYS A 4 13.44 0.34 -13.26
C LYS A 4 14.49 0.22 -12.16
N LEU A 5 14.52 -0.94 -11.51
CA LEU A 5 15.54 -1.25 -10.53
C LEU A 5 16.77 -1.82 -11.22
N THR A 6 17.94 -1.67 -10.58
CA THR A 6 19.15 -2.39 -11.03
C THR A 6 18.95 -3.88 -10.74
N ALA A 7 19.76 -4.74 -11.35
CA ALA A 7 19.71 -6.18 -11.10
C ALA A 7 19.91 -6.50 -9.61
N GLN A 8 20.83 -5.79 -8.95
CA GLN A 8 21.09 -5.97 -7.53
C GLN A 8 19.91 -5.55 -6.67
N GLN A 9 19.30 -4.39 -6.97
CA GLN A 9 18.13 -3.91 -6.25
C GLN A 9 16.95 -4.89 -6.38
N SER A 10 16.73 -5.41 -7.58
CA SER A 10 15.66 -6.40 -7.84
C SER A 10 15.88 -7.67 -7.02
N GLU A 11 17.11 -8.16 -6.98
CA GLU A 11 17.47 -9.37 -6.25
C GLU A 11 17.25 -9.19 -4.75
N GLU A 12 17.68 -8.05 -4.20
CA GLU A 12 17.51 -7.73 -2.79
C GLU A 12 16.02 -7.61 -2.43
N LEU A 13 15.25 -6.92 -3.27
CA LEU A 13 13.81 -6.77 -3.05
C LEU A 13 13.10 -8.11 -3.07
N LEU A 14 13.40 -8.96 -4.07
CA LEU A 14 12.78 -10.28 -4.18
C LEU A 14 13.09 -11.15 -2.96
N SER A 15 14.30 -11.03 -2.40
CA SER A 15 14.67 -11.74 -1.17
C SER A 15 13.83 -11.27 0.02
N ILE A 16 13.65 -9.97 0.16
CA ILE A 16 12.82 -9.38 1.23
C ILE A 16 11.38 -9.83 1.09
N LEU A 17 10.83 -9.75 -0.12
CA LEU A 17 9.45 -10.14 -0.39
C LEU A 17 9.23 -11.62 -0.12
N LYS A 18 10.19 -12.47 -0.49
CA LYS A 18 10.11 -13.90 -0.26
C LYS A 18 10.04 -14.23 1.22
N ILE A 19 10.92 -13.62 2.02
CA ILE A 19 10.95 -13.83 3.48
C ILE A 19 9.62 -13.42 4.09
N ARG A 20 9.09 -12.28 3.67
CA ARG A 20 7.80 -11.77 4.15
C ARG A 20 6.66 -12.70 3.75
N PHE A 21 6.67 -13.17 2.50
CA PHE A 21 5.69 -14.12 1.99
C PHE A 21 5.66 -15.41 2.83
N GLU A 22 6.82 -15.96 3.10
CA GLU A 22 6.93 -17.23 3.85
C GLU A 22 6.55 -17.07 5.32
N LYS A 23 6.76 -15.88 5.90
CA LYS A 23 6.38 -15.60 7.29
C LYS A 23 4.88 -15.36 7.48
N ASN A 24 4.16 -15.05 6.42
CA ASN A 24 2.78 -14.61 6.48
C ASN A 24 1.87 -15.41 5.55
N MET A 25 2.02 -16.74 5.55
CA MET A 25 1.30 -17.63 4.64
C MET A 25 -0.22 -17.51 4.74
N LYS A 26 -0.75 -17.06 5.88
CA LYS A 26 -2.20 -16.86 6.05
C LYS A 26 -2.77 -15.76 5.15
N ARG A 27 -1.94 -14.83 4.69
CA ARG A 27 -2.37 -13.73 3.82
C ARG A 27 -2.63 -14.18 2.39
N HIS A 28 -2.08 -15.31 1.99
CA HIS A 28 -2.08 -15.76 0.61
C HIS A 28 -2.10 -17.28 0.51
N GLU A 29 -3.00 -17.91 1.26
CA GLU A 29 -3.14 -19.37 1.27
C GLU A 29 -3.33 -19.93 -0.14
N GLY A 30 -2.62 -21.00 -0.45
CA GLY A 30 -2.71 -21.66 -1.75
C GLY A 30 -1.88 -21.01 -2.85
N LEU A 31 -1.20 -19.90 -2.59
CA LEU A 31 -0.33 -19.26 -3.57
C LEU A 31 1.11 -19.73 -3.43
N ASP A 32 1.82 -19.79 -4.54
CA ASP A 32 3.18 -20.29 -4.62
C ASP A 32 4.15 -19.16 -4.93
N TRP A 33 5.19 -18.99 -4.10
CA TRP A 33 6.18 -17.94 -4.27
C TRP A 33 6.90 -18.00 -5.63
N ALA A 34 7.20 -19.20 -6.12
CA ALA A 34 7.88 -19.32 -7.41
C ALA A 34 7.10 -18.64 -8.54
N LYS A 35 5.78 -18.77 -8.51
CA LYS A 35 4.91 -18.11 -9.51
C LYS A 35 4.85 -16.59 -9.31
N VAL A 36 4.86 -16.14 -8.07
CA VAL A 36 4.91 -14.72 -7.74
C VAL A 36 6.19 -14.10 -8.28
N GLN A 37 7.32 -14.75 -7.99
CA GLN A 37 8.63 -14.27 -8.45
C GLN A 37 8.69 -14.20 -9.97
N GLU A 38 8.21 -15.22 -10.66
CA GLU A 38 8.18 -15.25 -12.12
C GLU A 38 7.41 -14.07 -12.70
N LYS A 39 6.24 -13.77 -12.15
CA LYS A 39 5.42 -12.64 -12.60
C LYS A 39 6.09 -11.30 -12.31
N LEU A 40 6.74 -11.16 -11.17
CA LEU A 40 7.44 -9.94 -10.81
C LEU A 40 8.66 -9.70 -11.69
N GLU A 41 9.41 -10.75 -12.00
CA GLU A 41 10.58 -10.65 -12.88
C GLU A 41 10.17 -10.20 -14.29
N ALA A 42 8.96 -10.52 -14.70
CA ALA A 42 8.40 -10.12 -15.99
C ALA A 42 7.79 -8.72 -15.98
N ASN A 43 7.74 -8.06 -14.83
CA ASN A 43 7.11 -6.74 -14.68
C ASN A 43 8.00 -5.77 -13.90
N ALA A 44 8.92 -5.13 -14.61
CA ALA A 44 9.90 -4.22 -14.02
C ALA A 44 9.27 -3.02 -13.33
N GLU A 45 8.17 -2.49 -13.85
CA GLU A 45 7.49 -1.35 -13.25
C GLU A 45 6.87 -1.71 -11.90
N LYS A 46 6.29 -2.89 -11.80
CA LYS A 46 5.69 -3.36 -10.55
C LYS A 46 6.76 -3.57 -9.48
N LEU A 47 7.91 -4.14 -9.86
CA LEU A 47 9.05 -4.28 -8.95
C LEU A 47 9.50 -2.91 -8.44
N TRP A 48 9.59 -1.93 -9.33
CA TRP A 48 9.96 -0.57 -8.94
C TRP A 48 8.99 -0.01 -7.90
N SER A 49 7.68 -0.13 -8.15
CA SER A 49 6.65 0.35 -7.23
C SER A 49 6.72 -0.34 -5.87
N LEU A 50 6.92 -1.65 -5.85
CA LEU A 50 7.07 -2.42 -4.62
C LEU A 50 8.30 -1.97 -3.83
N ASN A 51 9.39 -1.67 -4.54
CA ASN A 51 10.60 -1.16 -3.91
C ASN A 51 10.35 0.21 -3.26
N GLU A 52 9.61 1.08 -3.95
CA GLU A 52 9.24 2.39 -3.38
C GLU A 52 8.41 2.22 -2.11
N MET A 53 7.49 1.26 -2.08
CA MET A 53 6.71 0.96 -0.89
C MET A 53 7.62 0.50 0.25
N ASP A 54 8.58 -0.37 -0.05
CA ASP A 54 9.49 -0.93 0.95
C ASP A 54 10.43 0.12 1.53
N ILE A 55 11.09 0.92 0.68
CA ILE A 55 12.05 1.93 1.15
C ILE A 55 11.39 3.08 1.92
N THR A 56 10.11 3.30 1.73
CA THR A 56 9.37 4.31 2.51
C THR A 56 8.82 3.76 3.83
N GLY A 57 9.20 2.54 4.19
CA GLY A 57 8.83 1.91 5.45
C GLY A 57 7.63 1.00 5.38
N GLY A 58 7.04 0.80 4.21
CA GLY A 58 5.93 -0.12 4.02
C GLY A 58 6.41 -1.57 4.01
N GLU A 59 5.46 -2.49 4.09
CA GLU A 59 5.72 -3.93 4.05
C GLU A 59 4.79 -4.58 3.03
N PRO A 60 5.03 -4.35 1.72
CA PRO A 60 4.17 -4.94 0.70
C PRO A 60 4.25 -6.47 0.72
N ASP A 61 3.10 -7.11 0.63
CA ASP A 61 3.00 -8.56 0.63
C ASP A 61 1.83 -8.98 -0.25
N VAL A 62 1.89 -10.21 -0.75
CA VAL A 62 0.83 -10.77 -1.59
C VAL A 62 -0.41 -11.04 -0.75
N VAL A 63 -1.57 -10.60 -1.24
CA VAL A 63 -2.86 -10.86 -0.57
C VAL A 63 -3.83 -11.62 -1.47
N GLY A 64 -3.52 -11.80 -2.74
CA GLY A 64 -4.38 -12.51 -3.66
C GLY A 64 -3.86 -12.55 -5.08
N TYR A 65 -4.66 -13.10 -5.97
CA TYR A 65 -4.36 -13.19 -7.38
C TYR A 65 -5.58 -12.76 -8.20
N ASP A 66 -5.38 -11.82 -9.12
CA ASP A 66 -6.43 -11.35 -10.02
C ASP A 66 -6.38 -12.19 -11.31
N GLU A 67 -7.31 -13.14 -11.44
CA GLU A 67 -7.36 -14.04 -12.59
C GLU A 67 -7.65 -13.32 -13.91
N LYS A 68 -8.39 -12.21 -13.84
CA LYS A 68 -8.74 -11.43 -15.04
C LYS A 68 -7.53 -10.73 -15.62
N LYS A 69 -6.69 -10.15 -14.76
CA LYS A 69 -5.48 -9.44 -15.18
C LYS A 69 -4.25 -10.34 -15.24
N GLY A 70 -4.32 -11.53 -14.63
CA GLY A 70 -3.18 -12.42 -14.53
C GLY A 70 -2.07 -11.86 -13.66
N GLU A 71 -2.43 -11.14 -12.60
CA GLU A 71 -1.48 -10.47 -11.72
C GLU A 71 -1.71 -10.81 -10.26
N PHE A 72 -0.63 -10.89 -9.50
CA PHE A 72 -0.71 -11.00 -8.04
C PHE A 72 -1.01 -9.62 -7.45
N ILE A 73 -1.85 -9.61 -6.42
CA ILE A 73 -2.26 -8.39 -5.74
C ILE A 73 -1.40 -8.21 -4.50
N PHE A 74 -0.81 -7.02 -4.36
CA PHE A 74 0.01 -6.65 -3.20
C PHE A 74 -0.67 -5.51 -2.45
N TYR A 75 -0.74 -5.63 -1.13
CA TYR A 75 -1.14 -4.54 -0.24
C TYR A 75 0.02 -4.21 0.67
N ASP A 76 0.06 -2.98 1.16
CA ASP A 76 0.99 -2.61 2.23
C ASP A 76 0.45 -3.23 3.53
N CYS A 77 1.16 -4.22 4.03
CA CYS A 77 0.78 -4.96 5.22
C CYS A 77 1.62 -4.56 6.45
N SER A 78 2.08 -3.31 6.50
CA SER A 78 2.74 -2.79 7.69
C SER A 78 1.72 -2.69 8.83
N VAL A 79 2.13 -3.04 10.05
CA VAL A 79 1.23 -3.07 11.21
C VAL A 79 0.66 -1.68 11.50
N GLU A 80 1.49 -0.65 11.38
CA GLU A 80 1.09 0.74 11.53
C GLU A 80 1.52 1.53 10.29
N SER A 81 0.90 2.69 10.08
CA SER A 81 1.30 3.55 8.96
C SER A 81 2.77 3.93 9.09
N PRO A 82 3.59 3.78 8.05
CA PRO A 82 4.99 4.12 8.09
C PRO A 82 5.21 5.59 8.47
N LYS A 83 6.27 5.86 9.23
CA LYS A 83 6.57 7.21 9.72
C LYS A 83 6.61 8.25 8.60
N GLY A 84 7.19 7.90 7.45
CA GLY A 84 7.29 8.81 6.31
C GLY A 84 5.96 9.07 5.59
N ARG A 85 4.91 8.33 5.94
CA ARG A 85 3.57 8.47 5.35
C ARG A 85 2.55 8.99 6.34
N ARG A 86 2.97 9.34 7.55
CA ARG A 86 2.08 9.89 8.59
C ARG A 86 1.91 11.39 8.42
N SER A 87 0.82 11.92 8.96
CA SER A 87 0.55 13.36 9.03
C SER A 87 0.56 14.03 7.66
N VAL A 88 0.05 13.37 6.64
CA VAL A 88 -0.14 13.96 5.31
C VAL A 88 -1.63 14.20 5.08
N CYS A 89 -1.94 15.13 4.18
CA CYS A 89 -3.32 15.36 3.77
C CYS A 89 -3.75 14.29 2.76
N TYR A 90 -5.06 14.19 2.53
CA TYR A 90 -5.58 13.18 1.61
C TYR A 90 -5.09 13.41 0.18
N ASP A 91 -5.33 14.59 -0.39
CA ASP A 91 -4.95 14.93 -1.75
C ASP A 91 -4.42 16.36 -1.85
N HIS A 92 -4.03 16.78 -3.05
CA HIS A 92 -3.48 18.12 -3.28
C HIS A 92 -4.46 19.21 -2.87
N GLU A 93 -5.74 19.06 -3.18
CA GLU A 93 -6.77 20.01 -2.83
C GLU A 93 -6.89 20.21 -1.31
N ALA A 94 -6.88 19.11 -0.55
CA ALA A 94 -6.90 19.17 0.91
C ALA A 94 -5.63 19.82 1.45
N LEU A 95 -4.47 19.54 0.83
CA LEU A 95 -3.19 20.13 1.20
C LEU A 95 -3.20 21.64 1.02
N GLU A 96 -3.68 22.13 -0.12
CA GLU A 96 -3.75 23.56 -0.41
C GLU A 96 -4.74 24.30 0.49
N ALA A 97 -5.77 23.60 0.99
CA ALA A 97 -6.76 24.20 1.89
C ALA A 97 -6.24 24.41 3.31
N ARG A 98 -5.12 23.77 3.70
CA ARG A 98 -4.53 23.94 5.04
C ARG A 98 -3.88 25.29 5.19
N LYS A 99 -4.22 26.00 6.26
CA LYS A 99 -3.67 27.34 6.55
C LYS A 99 -2.48 27.27 7.51
N GLU A 100 -2.48 26.27 8.41
CA GLU A 100 -1.41 26.09 9.41
C GLU A 100 -0.95 24.64 9.44
N HIS A 101 0.31 24.43 9.80
CA HIS A 101 0.91 23.10 9.90
C HIS A 101 0.73 22.29 8.61
N LYS A 102 0.92 22.97 7.46
CA LYS A 102 0.76 22.36 6.15
C LYS A 102 1.83 21.26 5.94
N PRO A 103 1.41 19.99 5.71
CA PRO A 103 2.37 18.92 5.41
C PRO A 103 3.09 19.17 4.07
N ASN A 104 4.19 18.48 3.86
CA ASN A 104 4.96 18.57 2.63
C ASN A 104 4.29 17.88 1.44
N ASP A 105 3.39 16.96 1.69
CA ASP A 105 2.80 16.14 0.64
C ASP A 105 1.40 15.64 1.00
N SER A 106 0.73 15.00 0.05
CA SER A 106 -0.56 14.36 0.24
C SER A 106 -0.45 12.87 -0.04
N ALA A 107 -1.37 12.08 0.54
CA ALA A 107 -1.41 10.63 0.35
C ALA A 107 -1.59 10.25 -1.12
N VAL A 108 -2.51 10.92 -1.82
CA VAL A 108 -2.78 10.66 -3.23
C VAL A 108 -1.56 10.95 -4.10
N ASN A 109 -0.87 12.06 -3.84
CA ASN A 109 0.33 12.40 -4.60
C ASN A 109 1.47 11.41 -4.36
N MET A 110 1.70 11.03 -3.10
CA MET A 110 2.71 10.05 -2.76
C MET A 110 2.45 8.71 -3.46
N ALA A 111 1.20 8.25 -3.46
CA ALA A 111 0.82 7.01 -4.13
C ALA A 111 1.06 7.10 -5.64
N THR A 112 0.67 8.21 -6.26
CA THR A 112 0.87 8.43 -7.69
C THR A 112 2.35 8.39 -8.07
N GLU A 113 3.19 9.05 -7.30
CA GLU A 113 4.64 9.07 -7.56
C GLU A 113 5.28 7.68 -7.40
N MET A 114 4.74 6.87 -6.52
CA MET A 114 5.21 5.49 -6.30
C MET A 114 4.62 4.50 -7.31
N GLY A 115 3.66 4.94 -8.12
CA GLY A 115 3.00 4.06 -9.10
C GLY A 115 2.02 3.08 -8.46
N ILE A 116 1.44 3.43 -7.34
CA ILE A 116 0.48 2.60 -6.60
C ILE A 116 -0.84 3.35 -6.40
N GLU A 117 -1.81 2.64 -5.88
CA GLU A 117 -3.13 3.21 -5.57
C GLU A 117 -3.42 3.06 -4.07
N ILE A 118 -4.17 4.01 -3.53
CA ILE A 118 -4.66 3.94 -2.16
C ILE A 118 -5.80 2.92 -2.13
N LEU A 119 -5.89 2.11 -1.07
CA LEU A 119 -6.97 1.14 -0.91
C LEU A 119 -8.32 1.82 -0.82
N THR A 120 -9.35 1.17 -1.36
CA THR A 120 -10.73 1.57 -1.10
C THR A 120 -11.10 1.12 0.32
N GLU A 121 -12.22 1.63 0.85
CA GLU A 121 -12.71 1.20 2.15
C GLU A 121 -12.94 -0.31 2.18
N GLU A 122 -13.51 -0.86 1.11
CA GLU A 122 -13.77 -2.29 0.98
C GLU A 122 -12.47 -3.10 1.04
N GLU A 123 -11.46 -2.67 0.28
CA GLU A 123 -10.14 -3.31 0.28
C GLU A 123 -9.47 -3.22 1.65
N TYR A 124 -9.61 -2.09 2.32
CA TYR A 124 -9.07 -1.90 3.66
C TYR A 124 -9.69 -2.88 4.66
N ARG A 125 -11.00 -3.11 4.56
CA ARG A 125 -11.68 -4.08 5.43
C ARG A 125 -11.20 -5.51 5.17
N LEU A 126 -10.91 -5.84 3.91
CA LEU A 126 -10.31 -7.13 3.55
C LEU A 126 -8.92 -7.27 4.15
N LEU A 127 -8.11 -6.20 4.10
CA LEU A 127 -6.79 -6.18 4.73
C LEU A 127 -6.90 -6.50 6.22
N GLN A 128 -7.85 -5.89 6.92
CA GLN A 128 -8.03 -6.09 8.36
C GLN A 128 -8.46 -7.52 8.72
N GLU A 129 -9.00 -8.28 7.76
CA GLU A 129 -9.31 -9.69 7.96
C GLU A 129 -8.05 -10.56 8.00
N LEU A 130 -6.94 -10.06 7.46
CA LEU A 130 -5.67 -10.78 7.39
C LEU A 130 -4.82 -10.61 8.65
N GLY A 131 -5.18 -9.69 9.54
CA GLY A 131 -4.44 -9.41 10.75
C GLY A 131 -4.97 -8.17 11.44
N GLU A 132 -4.24 -7.66 12.42
CA GLU A 132 -4.60 -6.43 13.12
C GLU A 132 -3.68 -5.30 12.68
N PHE A 133 -4.26 -4.29 12.03
CA PHE A 133 -3.52 -3.16 11.48
C PHE A 133 -4.09 -1.86 12.03
N ASP A 134 -3.22 -0.85 12.10
CA ASP A 134 -3.59 0.52 12.51
C ASP A 134 -4.27 0.59 13.89
N LEU A 135 -3.66 -0.05 14.87
CA LEU A 135 -4.11 0.03 16.26
C LEU A 135 -3.78 1.39 16.86
N LYS A 136 -2.72 2.04 16.38
CA LYS A 136 -2.23 3.33 16.88
C LYS A 136 -2.28 4.43 15.82
N THR A 137 -2.34 4.06 14.55
CA THR A 137 -2.34 5.00 13.43
C THR A 137 -3.62 4.84 12.62
N SER A 138 -3.78 5.68 11.60
CA SER A 138 -4.91 5.63 10.67
C SER A 138 -4.38 5.72 9.25
N ARG A 139 -5.15 5.23 8.28
CA ARG A 139 -4.78 5.28 6.87
C ARG A 139 -5.87 5.95 6.05
N TRP A 140 -5.47 6.82 5.15
CA TRP A 140 -6.40 7.35 4.17
C TRP A 140 -6.84 6.20 3.23
N VAL A 141 -8.13 6.20 2.87
CA VAL A 141 -8.65 5.28 1.86
C VAL A 141 -9.23 6.10 0.72
N GLN A 142 -9.43 5.47 -0.46
CA GLN A 142 -10.02 6.17 -1.59
C GLN A 142 -11.38 6.71 -1.18
N THR A 143 -11.56 8.02 -1.35
CA THR A 143 -12.78 8.70 -0.92
C THR A 143 -13.72 8.82 -2.12
N PRO A 144 -14.98 8.32 -2.01
CA PRO A 144 -15.96 8.50 -3.08
C PRO A 144 -16.17 9.98 -3.42
N GLU A 145 -16.41 10.28 -4.68
CA GLU A 145 -16.57 11.65 -5.15
C GLU A 145 -17.64 12.42 -4.40
N ARG A 146 -18.76 11.75 -4.07
CA ARG A 146 -19.87 12.38 -3.32
C ARG A 146 -19.44 12.94 -1.96
N ILE A 147 -18.44 12.32 -1.32
CA ILE A 147 -17.89 12.77 -0.04
C ILE A 147 -16.84 13.84 -0.29
N ARG A 148 -15.99 13.64 -1.31
CA ARG A 148 -14.91 14.57 -1.63
C ARG A 148 -15.46 15.92 -2.07
N LYS A 149 -16.61 15.97 -2.74
CA LYS A 149 -17.28 17.20 -3.13
C LYS A 149 -17.72 18.05 -1.92
N LEU A 150 -17.89 17.40 -0.77
CA LEU A 150 -18.24 18.10 0.47
C LEU A 150 -17.00 18.44 1.30
N ASP A 151 -15.81 18.39 0.68
CA ASP A 151 -14.51 18.61 1.30
C ASP A 151 -14.16 17.54 2.37
N GLY A 152 -14.86 16.41 2.36
CA GLY A 152 -14.57 15.29 3.23
C GLY A 152 -13.56 14.34 2.63
N ALA A 153 -12.88 13.57 3.48
CA ALA A 153 -12.01 12.49 3.07
C ALA A 153 -12.09 11.39 4.12
N LEU A 154 -12.01 10.15 3.68
CA LEU A 154 -12.15 8.99 4.56
C LEU A 154 -10.80 8.46 5.01
N PHE A 155 -10.70 8.12 6.27
CA PHE A 155 -9.59 7.33 6.80
C PHE A 155 -10.12 6.18 7.63
N CYS A 156 -9.32 5.14 7.79
CA CYS A 156 -9.71 3.93 8.51
C CYS A 156 -8.65 3.55 9.54
N ASP A 157 -9.10 2.84 10.57
CA ASP A 157 -8.22 2.33 11.62
C ASP A 157 -8.93 1.21 12.39
N ARG A 158 -8.24 0.67 13.38
CA ARG A 158 -8.80 -0.34 14.29
C ARG A 158 -8.68 0.18 15.72
N ARG A 159 -9.81 0.27 16.38
CA ARG A 159 -9.89 0.71 17.79
C ARG A 159 -10.85 -0.20 18.53
N TYR A 160 -10.48 -0.58 19.74
CA TYR A 160 -11.31 -1.47 20.58
C TYR A 160 -11.71 -2.75 19.85
N ASN A 161 -10.76 -3.30 19.07
CA ASN A 161 -10.97 -4.50 18.26
C ASN A 161 -12.07 -4.34 17.19
N THR A 162 -12.35 -3.11 16.79
CA THR A 162 -13.34 -2.79 15.75
C THR A 162 -12.70 -1.97 14.65
N VAL A 163 -13.00 -2.29 13.40
CA VAL A 163 -12.53 -1.55 12.23
C VAL A 163 -13.51 -0.42 11.92
N PHE A 164 -12.97 0.78 11.81
CA PHE A 164 -13.73 1.99 11.49
C PHE A 164 -13.34 2.54 10.15
#